data_f4d08a7c843415b2f54043f449eb9131
#
_entry.id   f4d08a7c843415b2f54043f449eb9131
#
_cell.length_a   1.000
_cell.length_b   1.000
_cell.length_c   1.000
_cell.angle_alpha   90.00
_cell.angle_beta   90.00
_cell.angle_gamma   90.00
#
_symmetry.space_group_name_H-M   'P 1'
#
loop_
_entity.id
_entity.type
_entity.pdbx_description
1 polymer ?
#
loop_
_entity_poly.entity_id
_entity_poly.type
_entity_poly.pdbx_seq_one_letter_code
_entity_poly.pdbx_strand_id
1 'polypeptide(L)'
;MELLDFADHEYINLVTYKKDNTSVKTPVWVAKYDNYLVITSSKSGGKVKRIKNNGKATIYITDQMGSSTLSEPINVKASLIKDEDIKQEALNTIITKYGAMSKMFIRGSNENRSIIKIDEIVS
;
A
#
# COMPACT_ATOMS: atom_id res chain seq x y z
N MET A 1 12.96 -9.02 -9.50
CA MET A 1 12.35 -7.69 -9.26
C MET A 1 12.58 -7.30 -7.82
N GLU A 2 13.20 -6.15 -7.61
CA GLU A 2 13.42 -5.62 -6.27
C GLU A 2 12.15 -4.97 -5.74
N LEU A 3 12.04 -4.82 -4.42
CA LEU A 3 10.86 -4.21 -3.79
C LEU A 3 10.52 -2.86 -4.41
N LEU A 4 11.50 -1.97 -4.57
CA LEU A 4 11.24 -0.61 -5.04
C LEU A 4 10.84 -0.55 -6.52
N ASP A 5 11.08 -1.61 -7.29
CA ASP A 5 10.65 -1.67 -8.70
C ASP A 5 9.12 -1.66 -8.82
N PHE A 6 8.41 -2.11 -7.79
CA PHE A 6 6.95 -2.07 -7.79
C PHE A 6 6.40 -0.66 -7.92
N ALA A 7 7.16 0.36 -7.52
CA ALA A 7 6.75 1.76 -7.64
C ALA A 7 6.72 2.26 -9.09
N ASP A 8 7.31 1.52 -10.02
CA ASP A 8 7.28 1.86 -11.45
C ASP A 8 5.96 1.46 -12.11
N HIS A 9 5.09 0.78 -11.38
CA HIS A 9 3.82 0.29 -11.87
C HIS A 9 2.65 1.05 -11.26
N GLU A 10 1.52 1.05 -11.93
CA GLU A 10 0.35 1.81 -11.51
C GLU A 10 -0.44 1.10 -10.41
N TYR A 11 -0.60 -0.21 -10.51
CA TYR A 11 -1.39 -0.99 -9.56
C TYR A 11 -0.63 -2.20 -9.05
N ILE A 12 -0.74 -2.44 -7.75
CA ILE A 12 -0.33 -3.70 -7.14
C ILE A 12 -1.51 -4.28 -6.37
N ASN A 13 -1.57 -5.59 -6.27
CA ASN A 13 -2.47 -6.23 -5.31
C ASN A 13 -1.76 -6.26 -3.97
N LEU A 14 -2.43 -5.74 -2.96
CA LEU A 14 -2.00 -5.87 -1.58
C LEU A 14 -2.82 -7.00 -0.96
N VAL A 15 -2.15 -8.09 -0.63
CA VAL A 15 -2.78 -9.24 0.02
C VAL A 15 -2.50 -9.14 1.50
N THR A 16 -3.55 -9.02 2.29
CA THR A 16 -3.47 -8.98 3.75
C THR A 16 -4.16 -10.20 4.33
N TYR A 17 -3.92 -10.49 5.60
CA TYR A 17 -4.37 -11.74 6.22
C TYR A 17 -5.22 -11.48 7.44
N LYS A 18 -6.34 -12.20 7.53
CA LYS A 18 -7.21 -12.21 8.69
C LYS A 18 -6.58 -13.07 9.80
N LYS A 19 -7.14 -13.02 11.00
CA LYS A 19 -6.66 -13.81 12.14
C LYS A 19 -6.63 -15.31 11.87
N ASP A 20 -7.52 -15.81 11.03
CA ASP A 20 -7.58 -17.23 10.64
C ASP A 20 -6.68 -17.55 9.44
N ASN A 21 -5.81 -16.63 9.03
CA ASN A 21 -4.92 -16.72 7.87
C ASN A 21 -5.62 -16.68 6.51
N THR A 22 -6.91 -16.39 6.46
CA THR A 22 -7.60 -16.15 5.20
C THR A 22 -7.07 -14.88 4.55
N SER A 23 -6.72 -14.95 3.29
CA SER A 23 -6.18 -13.79 2.57
C SER A 23 -7.27 -12.93 1.97
N VAL A 24 -7.01 -11.61 1.90
CA VAL A 24 -7.89 -10.64 1.25
C VAL A 24 -7.03 -9.82 0.29
N LYS A 25 -7.38 -9.82 -0.97
CA LYS A 25 -6.67 -9.14 -2.04
C LYS A 25 -7.35 -7.82 -2.38
N THR A 26 -6.57 -6.73 -2.50
CA THR A 26 -7.08 -5.41 -2.87
C THR A 26 -6.12 -4.75 -3.86
N PRO A 27 -6.59 -4.33 -5.05
CA PRO A 27 -5.76 -3.53 -5.94
C PRO A 27 -5.61 -2.13 -5.37
N VAL A 28 -4.38 -1.63 -5.33
CA VAL A 28 -4.07 -0.33 -4.71
C VAL A 28 -3.02 0.42 -5.52
N TRP A 29 -2.99 1.73 -5.33
CA TRP A 29 -1.91 2.58 -5.81
C TRP A 29 -0.70 2.43 -4.89
N VAL A 30 0.49 2.58 -5.48
CA VAL A 30 1.75 2.41 -4.76
C VAL A 30 2.73 3.49 -5.22
N ALA A 31 3.51 4.01 -4.29
CA ALA A 31 4.58 4.94 -4.61
C ALA A 31 5.81 4.61 -3.77
N LYS A 32 6.95 5.13 -4.19
CA LYS A 32 8.20 5.02 -3.43
C LYS A 32 8.34 6.27 -2.58
N TYR A 33 8.62 6.07 -1.30
CA TYR A 33 8.98 7.14 -0.38
C TYR A 33 10.18 6.69 0.42
N ASP A 34 11.27 7.50 0.42
CA ASP A 34 12.53 7.11 1.04
C ASP A 34 13.01 5.78 0.43
N ASN A 35 13.25 4.74 1.21
CA ASN A 35 13.71 3.44 0.72
C ASN A 35 12.66 2.34 0.92
N TYR A 36 11.38 2.70 0.91
CA TYR A 36 10.29 1.75 1.06
C TYR A 36 9.10 2.18 0.19
N LEU A 37 8.08 1.34 0.13
CA LEU A 37 6.86 1.64 -0.61
C LEU A 37 5.79 2.17 0.34
N VAL A 38 4.92 3.04 -0.18
CA VAL A 38 3.79 3.58 0.58
C VAL A 38 2.49 3.40 -0.21
N ILE A 39 1.42 3.14 0.53
CA ILE A 39 0.08 2.94 0.03
C ILE A 39 -0.85 3.75 0.93
N THR A 40 -1.84 4.42 0.35
CA THR A 40 -2.84 5.14 1.15
C THR A 40 -4.15 4.37 1.21
N SER A 41 -4.82 4.46 2.35
CA SER A 41 -6.11 3.82 2.60
C SER A 41 -6.92 4.66 3.58
N SER A 42 -8.23 4.48 3.64
CA SER A 42 -9.03 5.11 4.68
C SER A 42 -8.68 4.51 6.05
N LYS A 43 -8.77 5.30 7.11
CA LYS A 43 -8.45 4.85 8.47
C LYS A 43 -9.31 3.67 8.93
N SER A 44 -10.54 3.60 8.47
CA SER A 44 -11.49 2.57 8.86
C SER A 44 -11.48 1.36 7.92
N GLY A 45 -10.57 1.32 6.95
CA GLY A 45 -10.52 0.23 5.97
C GLY A 45 -10.15 -1.10 6.60
N GLY A 46 -10.66 -2.19 6.03
CA GLY A 46 -10.33 -3.54 6.49
C GLY A 46 -8.85 -3.87 6.39
N LYS A 47 -8.16 -3.34 5.36
CA LYS A 47 -6.70 -3.49 5.20
C LYS A 47 -5.96 -3.00 6.44
N VAL A 48 -6.35 -1.83 6.95
CA VAL A 48 -5.71 -1.22 8.11
C VAL A 48 -5.88 -2.11 9.34
N LYS A 49 -7.07 -2.64 9.56
CA LYS A 49 -7.33 -3.55 10.67
C LYS A 49 -6.50 -4.82 10.58
N ARG A 50 -6.41 -5.41 9.39
CA ARG A 50 -5.63 -6.64 9.19
C ARG A 50 -4.15 -6.40 9.43
N ILE A 51 -3.62 -5.26 8.99
CA ILE A 51 -2.22 -4.90 9.18
C ILE A 51 -1.90 -4.63 10.66
N LYS A 52 -2.82 -4.01 11.39
CA LYS A 52 -2.64 -3.81 12.84
C LYS A 52 -2.58 -5.13 13.59
N ASN A 53 -3.34 -6.12 13.16
CA ASN A 53 -3.35 -7.44 13.79
C ASN A 53 -2.16 -8.30 13.38
N ASN A 54 -1.70 -8.12 12.13
CA ASN A 54 -0.68 -8.98 11.55
C ASN A 54 0.02 -8.20 10.44
N GLY A 55 1.28 -7.81 10.69
CA GLY A 55 2.07 -7.03 9.73
C GLY A 55 2.53 -7.80 8.49
N LYS A 56 2.04 -9.01 8.30
CA LYS A 56 2.39 -9.86 7.17
C LYS A 56 1.52 -9.51 5.97
N ALA A 57 2.16 -9.34 4.81
CA ALA A 57 1.45 -9.06 3.57
C ALA A 57 2.19 -9.67 2.39
N THR A 58 1.51 -9.73 1.25
CA THR A 58 2.09 -10.18 0.00
C THR A 58 1.71 -9.16 -1.07
N ILE A 59 2.62 -8.86 -1.97
CA ILE A 59 2.33 -7.94 -3.07
C ILE A 59 2.74 -8.56 -4.41
N TYR A 60 2.03 -8.20 -5.46
CA TYR A 60 2.40 -8.50 -6.85
C TYR A 60 1.74 -7.47 -7.77
N ILE A 61 2.32 -7.30 -8.95
CA ILE A 61 1.80 -6.33 -9.92
C ILE A 61 0.50 -6.84 -10.52
N THR A 62 -0.46 -5.94 -10.69
CA THR A 62 -1.77 -6.25 -11.21
C THR A 62 -2.32 -5.12 -12.10
N ASP A 63 -3.53 -5.30 -12.59
CA ASP A 63 -4.29 -4.29 -13.31
C ASP A 63 -5.21 -3.51 -12.35
N GLN A 64 -5.96 -2.56 -12.89
CA GLN A 64 -6.87 -1.72 -12.10
C GLN A 64 -7.93 -2.54 -11.35
N MET A 65 -8.33 -3.66 -11.89
CA MET A 65 -9.36 -4.53 -11.29
C MET A 65 -8.78 -5.54 -10.30
N GLY A 66 -7.45 -5.67 -10.26
CA GLY A 66 -6.80 -6.66 -9.41
C GLY A 66 -6.95 -8.10 -9.90
N SER A 67 -7.36 -8.29 -11.14
CA SER A 67 -7.69 -9.62 -11.69
C SER A 67 -6.51 -10.33 -12.32
N SER A 68 -5.42 -9.61 -12.61
CA SER A 68 -4.25 -10.17 -13.28
C SER A 68 -3.09 -10.37 -12.30
N THR A 69 -2.28 -11.39 -12.57
CA THR A 69 -1.01 -11.60 -11.85
C THR A 69 0.11 -11.33 -12.84
N LEU A 70 0.68 -10.12 -12.78
CA LEU A 70 1.65 -9.64 -13.75
C LEU A 70 3.10 -9.73 -13.27
N SER A 71 3.31 -10.18 -12.05
CA SER A 71 4.65 -10.45 -11.49
C SER A 71 4.54 -11.57 -10.48
N GLU A 72 5.68 -12.11 -10.07
CA GLU A 72 5.70 -13.08 -8.99
C GLU A 72 5.35 -12.39 -7.67
N PRO A 73 4.53 -13.05 -6.82
CA PRO A 73 4.23 -12.50 -5.50
C PRO A 73 5.46 -12.50 -4.62
N ILE A 74 5.62 -11.44 -3.82
CA ILE A 74 6.66 -11.40 -2.78
C ILE A 74 6.01 -11.13 -1.42
N ASN A 75 6.56 -11.77 -0.39
CA ASN A 75 6.14 -11.51 0.97
C ASN A 75 6.86 -10.29 1.51
N VAL A 76 6.12 -9.43 2.18
CA VAL A 76 6.61 -8.15 2.69
C VAL A 76 6.10 -7.93 4.11
N LYS A 77 6.69 -6.93 4.76
CA LYS A 77 6.23 -6.46 6.05
C LYS A 77 5.43 -5.17 5.85
N ALA A 78 4.23 -5.13 6.39
CA ALA A 78 3.35 -3.96 6.33
C ALA A 78 3.16 -3.37 7.71
N SER A 79 3.23 -2.05 7.80
CA SER A 79 3.02 -1.33 9.06
C SER A 79 2.37 0.02 8.75
N LEU A 80 1.87 0.70 9.77
CA LEU A 80 1.26 2.01 9.61
C LEU A 80 2.26 3.08 10.01
N ILE A 81 2.34 4.14 9.19
CA ILE A 81 3.14 5.31 9.52
C ILE A 81 2.32 6.17 10.49
N LYS A 82 2.88 6.45 11.67
CA LYS A 82 2.19 7.21 12.71
C LYS A 82 2.61 8.67 12.78
N ASP A 83 3.82 8.99 12.29
CA ASP A 83 4.32 10.37 12.26
C ASP A 83 3.53 11.19 11.25
N GLU A 84 2.89 12.26 11.69
CA GLU A 84 2.00 13.06 10.84
C GLU A 84 2.75 13.77 9.71
N ASP A 85 3.97 14.21 9.93
CA ASP A 85 4.76 14.87 8.89
C ASP A 85 5.17 13.88 7.81
N ILE A 86 5.60 12.69 8.22
CA ILE A 86 5.97 11.63 7.27
C ILE A 86 4.74 11.15 6.49
N LYS A 87 3.59 11.02 7.16
CA LYS A 87 2.33 10.68 6.49
C LYS A 87 2.00 11.67 5.39
N GLN A 88 2.13 12.97 5.68
CA GLN A 88 1.82 14.01 4.70
C GLN A 88 2.79 13.97 3.52
N GLU A 89 4.08 13.80 3.79
CA GLU A 89 5.08 13.69 2.73
C GLU A 89 4.83 12.47 1.84
N ALA A 90 4.54 11.32 2.44
CA ALA A 90 4.25 10.09 1.71
C ALA A 90 2.97 10.24 0.87
N LEU A 91 1.95 10.85 1.44
CA LEU A 91 0.70 11.12 0.70
C LEU A 91 0.96 12.03 -0.50
N ASN A 92 1.78 13.07 -0.31
CA ASN A 92 2.16 13.97 -1.40
C ASN A 92 2.90 13.22 -2.51
N THR A 93 3.73 12.25 -2.17
CA THR A 93 4.44 11.42 -3.15
C THR A 93 3.45 10.62 -4.00
N ILE A 94 2.42 10.06 -3.38
CA ILE A 94 1.36 9.33 -4.08
C ILE A 94 0.58 10.29 -4.99
N ILE A 95 0.21 11.44 -4.48
CA ILE A 95 -0.53 12.46 -5.25
C ILE A 95 0.28 12.92 -6.47
N THR A 96 1.58 13.12 -6.30
CA THR A 96 2.47 13.54 -7.39
C THR A 96 2.55 12.46 -8.48
N LYS A 97 2.66 11.20 -8.08
CA LYS A 97 2.75 10.10 -9.05
C LYS A 97 1.47 9.96 -9.88
N TYR A 98 0.31 10.03 -9.24
CA TYR A 98 -0.96 9.77 -9.90
C TYR A 98 -1.64 11.04 -10.45
N GLY A 99 -1.14 12.21 -10.08
CA GLY A 99 -1.55 13.49 -10.66
C GLY A 99 -3.02 13.81 -10.43
N ALA A 100 -3.67 14.31 -11.48
CA ALA A 100 -5.07 14.75 -11.41
C ALA A 100 -6.04 13.64 -10.98
N MET A 101 -5.72 12.38 -11.28
CA MET A 101 -6.56 11.25 -10.89
C MET A 101 -6.64 11.09 -9.37
N SER A 102 -5.59 11.48 -8.65
CA SER A 102 -5.56 11.35 -7.20
C SER A 102 -6.63 12.20 -6.52
N LYS A 103 -6.96 13.35 -7.09
CA LYS A 103 -7.97 14.26 -6.54
C LYS A 103 -9.37 13.66 -6.56
N MET A 104 -9.63 12.71 -7.46
CA MET A 104 -10.91 12.03 -7.55
C MET A 104 -11.06 10.92 -6.51
N PHE A 105 -9.97 10.30 -6.11
CA PHE A 105 -9.99 9.11 -5.25
C PHE A 105 -9.49 9.37 -3.83
N ILE A 106 -8.59 10.34 -3.65
CA ILE A 106 -8.09 10.72 -2.32
C ILE A 106 -8.88 11.93 -1.87
N ARG A 107 -9.87 11.69 -1.03
CA ARG A 107 -10.75 12.74 -0.51
C ARG A 107 -10.49 12.95 0.97
N GLY A 108 -10.64 14.19 1.40
CA GLY A 108 -10.47 14.56 2.78
C GLY A 108 -9.03 14.91 3.13
N SER A 109 -8.81 15.19 4.40
CA SER A 109 -7.51 15.57 4.90
C SER A 109 -6.67 14.33 5.21
N ASN A 110 -5.38 14.56 5.44
CA ASN A 110 -4.46 13.54 5.93
C ASN A 110 -5.00 12.83 7.18
N GLU A 111 -5.80 13.51 7.99
CA GLU A 111 -6.39 12.95 9.22
C GLU A 111 -7.31 11.77 8.96
N ASN A 112 -7.95 11.74 7.78
CA ASN A 112 -8.89 10.68 7.42
C ASN A 112 -8.23 9.55 6.64
N ARG A 113 -6.91 9.60 6.46
CA ARG A 113 -6.16 8.62 5.68
C ARG A 113 -5.14 7.91 6.56
N SER A 114 -4.89 6.66 6.25
CA SER A 114 -3.76 5.90 6.78
C SER A 114 -2.74 5.71 5.67
N ILE A 115 -1.48 5.73 6.03
CA ILE A 115 -0.39 5.40 5.11
C ILE A 115 0.21 4.07 5.57
N ILE A 116 0.22 3.12 4.66
CA ILE A 116 0.78 1.80 4.89
C ILE A 116 2.21 1.81 4.34
N LYS A 117 3.16 1.47 5.19
CA LYS A 117 4.57 1.32 4.84
C LYS A 117 4.83 -0.14 4.49
N ILE A 118 5.43 -0.37 3.34
CA ILE A 118 5.78 -1.72 2.87
C ILE A 118 7.30 -1.84 2.83
N ASP A 119 7.84 -2.75 3.62
CA ASP A 119 9.27 -3.04 3.72
C ASP A 119 9.58 -4.47 3.33
N GLU A 120 10.84 -4.73 3.03
CA GLU A 120 11.33 -6.09 2.89
C GLU A 120 11.31 -6.81 4.23
N ILE A 121 11.09 -8.11 4.19
CA ILE A 121 11.24 -8.95 5.37
C ILE A 121 12.74 -9.17 5.57
N VAL A 122 13.24 -8.76 6.71
CA VAL A 122 14.65 -8.98 7.09
C VAL A 122 14.70 -10.24 7.93
N SER A 123 15.38 -11.23 7.42
CA SER A 123 15.55 -12.50 8.12
C SER A 123 16.79 -12.48 8.99
#